data_0059b9633c08cd1aa80341495795459b
#
_entry.id   0059b9633c08cd1aa80341495795459b
#
_cell.length_a   1.000
_cell.length_b   1.000
_cell.length_c   1.000
_cell.angle_alpha   90.00
_cell.angle_beta   90.00
_cell.angle_gamma   90.00
#
_symmetry.space_group_name_H-M   'P 1'
#
loop_
_entity.id
_entity.type
_entity.pdbx_description
1 polymer ?
#
loop_
_entity_poly.entity_id
_entity_poly.type
_entity_poly.pdbx_seq_one_letter_code
_entity_poly.pdbx_strand_id
1 'polypeptide(L)'
;MVGTLPDTKRAAIAEKLADMRAIQNLIVDNEQQFLKECQDADIRDRLEDMLDDDRKNLGILETVITEYGIQSKPKEKVNQMVQQAQQMMGSSELDMYEKMSQHELLKHGQVMSGIVVHKAAQIAEADIKETITPIHTVNFENRAHQEQLKGILEVLGTRELTGQEPEQGIWGRVQDALSAMTGAVGSAVTQTSDQKDLRVQDVIRADHQRVRTLIGEIKRTDDASKRQEYFDQLYSDLIVHSKAEEQVVYPKIKSFFGESNTQELYDEQAELERLLNDMRNLSPMSEEFMGKLNRVREVVRDHTTDEEVNMFASIRKHCTSEQQQQMATEFKEVKKQLQTQMAG
;
A
#
# COMPACT_ATOMS: atom_id res chain seq x y z
N MET A 1 -15.60 31.60 -8.20
CA MET A 1 -16.86 31.05 -7.69
C MET A 1 -16.86 29.58 -8.10
N VAL A 2 -16.70 28.67 -7.15
CA VAL A 2 -16.91 27.24 -7.37
C VAL A 2 -18.42 27.07 -7.45
N GLY A 3 -18.94 26.70 -8.62
CA GLY A 3 -20.38 26.51 -8.82
C GLY A 3 -20.83 25.19 -8.21
N THR A 4 -22.05 25.15 -7.65
CA THR A 4 -22.65 23.90 -7.17
C THR A 4 -22.79 22.90 -8.32
N LEU A 5 -22.31 21.65 -8.11
CA LEU A 5 -22.45 20.59 -9.11
C LEU A 5 -23.94 20.25 -9.30
N PRO A 6 -24.43 20.16 -10.55
CA PRO A 6 -25.77 19.69 -10.82
C PRO A 6 -26.01 18.28 -10.24
N ASP A 7 -27.22 17.99 -9.77
CA ASP A 7 -27.57 16.68 -9.18
C ASP A 7 -27.26 15.50 -10.10
N THR A 8 -27.40 15.69 -11.42
CA THR A 8 -27.02 14.66 -12.42
C THR A 8 -25.53 14.34 -12.40
N LYS A 9 -24.66 15.31 -12.08
CA LYS A 9 -23.21 15.10 -11.96
C LYS A 9 -22.85 14.47 -10.62
N ARG A 10 -23.53 14.88 -9.55
CA ARG A 10 -23.39 14.23 -8.25
C ARG A 10 -23.82 12.75 -8.31
N ALA A 11 -24.92 12.45 -9.00
CA ALA A 11 -25.35 11.07 -9.25
C ALA A 11 -24.35 10.27 -10.09
N ALA A 12 -23.69 10.89 -11.08
CA ALA A 12 -22.67 10.24 -11.89
C ALA A 12 -21.41 9.87 -11.07
N ILE A 13 -21.02 10.70 -10.11
CA ILE A 13 -19.94 10.38 -9.16
C ILE A 13 -20.35 9.19 -8.29
N ALA A 14 -21.56 9.20 -7.73
CA ALA A 14 -22.08 8.10 -6.93
C ALA A 14 -22.12 6.77 -7.70
N GLU A 15 -22.55 6.79 -8.97
CA GLU A 15 -22.53 5.63 -9.84
C GLU A 15 -21.11 5.12 -10.07
N LYS A 16 -20.14 6.02 -10.27
CA LYS A 16 -18.74 5.65 -10.45
C LYS A 16 -18.11 5.05 -9.18
N LEU A 17 -18.46 5.57 -8.01
CA LEU A 17 -18.05 4.98 -6.72
C LEU A 17 -18.65 3.58 -6.54
N ALA A 18 -19.89 3.36 -6.95
CA ALA A 18 -20.51 2.04 -6.93
C ALA A 18 -19.84 1.07 -7.92
N ASP A 19 -19.44 1.52 -9.12
CA ASP A 19 -18.63 0.76 -10.06
C ASP A 19 -17.29 0.33 -9.42
N MET A 20 -16.59 1.27 -8.79
CA MET A 20 -15.31 1.01 -8.12
C MET A 20 -15.46 -0.02 -7.00
N ARG A 21 -16.52 0.06 -6.18
CA ARG A 21 -16.79 -0.93 -5.15
C ARG A 21 -17.01 -2.33 -5.73
N ALA A 22 -17.76 -2.45 -6.81
CA ALA A 22 -18.00 -3.74 -7.46
C ALA A 22 -16.70 -4.37 -8.00
N ILE A 23 -15.82 -3.56 -8.58
CA ILE A 23 -14.51 -4.01 -9.07
C ILE A 23 -13.59 -4.36 -7.88
N GLN A 24 -13.61 -3.58 -6.79
CA GLN A 24 -12.79 -3.87 -5.60
C GLN A 24 -13.18 -5.19 -4.93
N ASN A 25 -14.48 -5.51 -4.86
CA ASN A 25 -14.93 -6.82 -4.40
C ASN A 25 -14.39 -7.95 -5.29
N LEU A 26 -14.45 -7.80 -6.61
CA LEU A 26 -13.89 -8.77 -7.55
C LEU A 26 -12.38 -8.95 -7.37
N ILE A 27 -11.64 -7.87 -7.12
CA ILE A 27 -10.20 -7.90 -6.83
C ILE A 27 -9.93 -8.76 -5.59
N VAL A 28 -10.63 -8.52 -4.49
CA VAL A 28 -10.52 -9.28 -3.24
C VAL A 28 -10.88 -10.77 -3.46
N ASP A 29 -11.96 -11.06 -4.19
CA ASP A 29 -12.38 -12.43 -4.49
C ASP A 29 -11.32 -13.18 -5.32
N ASN A 30 -10.73 -12.52 -6.33
CA ASN A 30 -9.67 -13.09 -7.15
C ASN A 30 -8.42 -13.42 -6.32
N GLU A 31 -7.96 -12.51 -5.47
CA GLU A 31 -6.79 -12.73 -4.63
C GLU A 31 -6.99 -13.87 -3.64
N GLN A 32 -8.20 -14.00 -3.05
CA GLN A 32 -8.55 -15.15 -2.23
C GLN A 32 -8.50 -16.47 -3.01
N GLN A 33 -8.88 -16.45 -4.27
CA GLN A 33 -8.80 -17.62 -5.14
C GLN A 33 -7.35 -17.96 -5.49
N PHE A 34 -6.53 -16.96 -5.85
CA PHE A 34 -5.12 -17.15 -6.16
C PHE A 34 -4.36 -17.76 -4.99
N LEU A 35 -4.65 -17.34 -3.76
CA LEU A 35 -4.05 -17.90 -2.54
C LEU A 35 -4.36 -19.41 -2.36
N LYS A 36 -5.48 -19.88 -2.87
CA LYS A 36 -5.85 -21.31 -2.83
C LYS A 36 -5.12 -22.14 -3.91
N GLU A 37 -4.89 -21.52 -5.06
CA GLU A 37 -4.35 -22.20 -6.25
C GLU A 37 -2.82 -22.09 -6.34
N CYS A 38 -2.22 -20.99 -5.89
CA CYS A 38 -0.79 -20.71 -5.99
C CYS A 38 0.02 -21.63 -5.05
N GLN A 39 0.99 -22.35 -5.61
CA GLN A 39 1.91 -23.21 -4.86
C GLN A 39 3.24 -22.53 -4.51
N ASP A 40 3.57 -21.42 -5.17
CA ASP A 40 4.78 -20.65 -4.93
C ASP A 40 4.66 -19.86 -3.63
N ALA A 41 5.53 -20.14 -2.66
CA ALA A 41 5.46 -19.51 -1.34
C ALA A 41 5.71 -18.00 -1.40
N ASP A 42 6.62 -17.55 -2.27
CA ASP A 42 6.98 -16.14 -2.42
C ASP A 42 5.84 -15.32 -3.01
N ILE A 43 5.19 -15.89 -4.03
CA ILE A 43 4.03 -15.25 -4.66
C ILE A 43 2.85 -15.24 -3.68
N ARG A 44 2.66 -16.31 -2.89
CA ARG A 44 1.60 -16.38 -1.88
C ARG A 44 1.75 -15.29 -0.80
N ASP A 45 2.95 -15.13 -0.23
CA ASP A 45 3.21 -14.10 0.79
C ASP A 45 2.85 -12.70 0.25
N ARG A 46 3.19 -12.41 -1.02
CA ARG A 46 2.85 -11.12 -1.67
C ARG A 46 1.35 -10.95 -1.92
N LEU A 47 0.68 -12.03 -2.30
CA LEU A 47 -0.77 -12.03 -2.49
C LEU A 47 -1.52 -11.87 -1.16
N GLU A 48 -1.01 -12.43 -0.06
CA GLU A 48 -1.57 -12.22 1.28
C GLU A 48 -1.50 -10.75 1.69
N ASP A 49 -0.33 -10.11 1.52
CA ASP A 49 -0.16 -8.68 1.79
C ASP A 49 -1.11 -7.83 0.91
N MET A 50 -1.19 -8.12 -0.41
CA MET A 50 -2.11 -7.41 -1.31
C MET A 50 -3.57 -7.58 -0.91
N LEU A 51 -3.99 -8.79 -0.56
CA LEU A 51 -5.36 -9.08 -0.12
C LEU A 51 -5.74 -8.29 1.14
N ASP A 52 -4.84 -8.20 2.10
CA ASP A 52 -5.10 -7.45 3.33
C ASP A 52 -5.25 -5.95 3.06
N ASP A 53 -4.40 -5.38 2.19
CA ASP A 53 -4.51 -3.99 1.78
C ASP A 53 -5.78 -3.74 0.95
N ASP A 54 -6.17 -4.66 0.06
CA ASP A 54 -7.38 -4.52 -0.76
C ASP A 54 -8.68 -4.65 0.05
N ARG A 55 -8.69 -5.42 1.12
CA ARG A 55 -9.80 -5.42 2.09
C ARG A 55 -9.93 -4.08 2.82
N LYS A 56 -8.82 -3.46 3.21
CA LYS A 56 -8.81 -2.11 3.79
C LYS A 56 -9.30 -1.08 2.77
N ASN A 57 -8.85 -1.19 1.52
CA ASN A 57 -9.28 -0.33 0.42
C ASN A 57 -10.79 -0.45 0.16
N LEU A 58 -11.35 -1.65 0.25
CA LEU A 58 -12.81 -1.84 0.18
C LEU A 58 -13.52 -1.10 1.31
N GLY A 59 -13.02 -1.18 2.55
CA GLY A 59 -13.56 -0.45 3.69
C GLY A 59 -13.50 1.07 3.51
N ILE A 60 -12.40 1.58 2.93
CA ILE A 60 -12.28 3.02 2.58
C ILE A 60 -13.34 3.41 1.55
N LEU A 61 -13.52 2.62 0.49
CA LEU A 61 -14.54 2.87 -0.54
C LEU A 61 -15.95 2.88 0.04
N GLU A 62 -16.29 1.95 0.91
CA GLU A 62 -17.59 1.88 1.59
C GLU A 62 -17.84 3.10 2.48
N THR A 63 -16.81 3.55 3.20
CA THR A 63 -16.88 4.78 4.01
C THR A 63 -17.14 5.99 3.11
N VAL A 64 -16.38 6.16 2.04
CA VAL A 64 -16.58 7.26 1.08
C VAL A 64 -17.98 7.23 0.47
N ILE A 65 -18.48 6.07 0.07
CA ILE A 65 -19.85 5.93 -0.49
C ILE A 65 -20.90 6.33 0.54
N THR A 66 -20.71 5.94 1.80
CA THR A 66 -21.63 6.27 2.89
C THR A 66 -21.62 7.77 3.19
N GLU A 67 -20.46 8.38 3.30
CA GLU A 67 -20.29 9.81 3.59
C GLU A 67 -20.73 10.68 2.41
N TYR A 68 -20.58 10.21 1.18
CA TYR A 68 -21.07 10.89 -0.01
C TYR A 68 -22.59 11.02 -0.04
N GLY A 69 -23.30 10.11 0.62
CA GLY A 69 -24.73 10.17 0.91
C GLY A 69 -25.67 9.87 -0.26
N ILE A 70 -25.19 9.87 -1.50
CA ILE A 70 -25.99 9.52 -2.69
C ILE A 70 -25.75 8.03 -2.99
N GLN A 71 -26.81 7.22 -2.80
CA GLN A 71 -26.76 5.79 -3.08
C GLN A 71 -26.93 5.54 -4.58
N SER A 72 -26.09 4.71 -5.15
CA SER A 72 -26.18 4.27 -6.54
C SER A 72 -25.85 2.79 -6.67
N LYS A 73 -26.28 2.19 -7.77
CA LYS A 73 -25.88 0.84 -8.17
C LYS A 73 -24.79 0.92 -9.23
N PRO A 74 -23.92 -0.10 -9.31
CA PRO A 74 -22.98 -0.20 -10.43
C PRO A 74 -23.72 -0.22 -11.77
N LYS A 75 -23.10 0.30 -12.81
CA LYS A 75 -23.62 0.20 -14.17
C LYS A 75 -23.84 -1.26 -14.56
N GLU A 76 -24.92 -1.52 -15.28
CA GLU A 76 -25.22 -2.87 -15.76
C GLU A 76 -24.06 -3.50 -16.53
N LYS A 77 -23.36 -2.71 -17.36
CA LYS A 77 -22.16 -3.16 -18.09
C LYS A 77 -21.01 -3.54 -17.14
N VAL A 78 -20.86 -2.85 -16.03
CA VAL A 78 -19.83 -3.18 -15.02
C VAL A 78 -20.20 -4.47 -14.31
N ASN A 79 -21.47 -4.66 -13.93
CA ASN A 79 -21.95 -5.92 -13.36
C ASN A 79 -21.71 -7.10 -14.31
N GLN A 80 -22.01 -6.95 -15.61
CA GLN A 80 -21.76 -7.98 -16.61
C GLN A 80 -20.25 -8.28 -16.73
N MET A 81 -19.41 -7.26 -16.74
CA MET A 81 -17.94 -7.43 -16.77
C MET A 81 -17.46 -8.18 -15.51
N VAL A 82 -17.94 -7.82 -14.33
CA VAL A 82 -17.59 -8.50 -13.07
C VAL A 82 -17.99 -9.98 -13.13
N GLN A 83 -19.21 -10.30 -13.56
CA GLN A 83 -19.66 -11.69 -13.70
C GLN A 83 -18.82 -12.49 -14.69
N GLN A 84 -18.50 -11.92 -15.84
CA GLN A 84 -17.63 -12.56 -16.85
C GLN A 84 -16.22 -12.80 -16.29
N ALA A 85 -15.65 -11.82 -15.59
CA ALA A 85 -14.34 -11.96 -14.97
C ALA A 85 -14.35 -13.05 -13.88
N GLN A 86 -15.38 -13.11 -13.03
CA GLN A 86 -15.53 -14.17 -12.03
C GLN A 86 -15.60 -15.58 -12.66
N GLN A 87 -16.36 -15.72 -13.74
CA GLN A 87 -16.43 -16.99 -14.48
C GLN A 87 -15.08 -17.38 -15.06
N MET A 88 -14.39 -16.43 -15.68
CA MET A 88 -13.08 -16.64 -16.28
C MET A 88 -12.03 -17.03 -15.22
N MET A 89 -11.99 -16.32 -14.08
CA MET A 89 -11.06 -16.63 -12.98
C MET A 89 -11.32 -18.00 -12.35
N GLY A 90 -12.59 -18.43 -12.27
CA GLY A 90 -12.98 -19.75 -11.78
C GLY A 90 -12.78 -20.90 -12.78
N SER A 91 -12.46 -20.58 -14.04
CA SER A 91 -12.26 -21.56 -15.09
C SER A 91 -10.91 -22.28 -14.94
N SER A 92 -10.87 -23.56 -15.37
CA SER A 92 -9.64 -24.32 -15.55
C SER A 92 -8.96 -24.09 -16.92
N GLU A 93 -9.54 -23.23 -17.77
CA GLU A 93 -9.01 -22.91 -19.10
C GLU A 93 -7.82 -21.96 -19.05
N LEU A 94 -7.75 -21.12 -18.00
CA LEU A 94 -6.65 -20.19 -17.77
C LEU A 94 -5.67 -20.77 -16.75
N ASP A 95 -4.39 -20.64 -17.05
CA ASP A 95 -3.34 -20.88 -16.08
C ASP A 95 -3.17 -19.70 -15.08
N MET A 96 -2.25 -19.84 -14.12
CA MET A 96 -2.04 -18.84 -13.08
C MET A 96 -1.49 -17.53 -13.66
N TYR A 97 -0.60 -17.58 -14.64
CA TYR A 97 -0.05 -16.39 -15.32
C TYR A 97 -1.16 -15.61 -16.04
N GLU A 98 -2.01 -16.31 -16.79
CA GLU A 98 -3.11 -15.70 -17.52
C GLU A 98 -4.14 -15.05 -16.58
N LYS A 99 -4.50 -15.75 -15.48
CA LYS A 99 -5.38 -15.20 -14.44
C LYS A 99 -4.81 -13.94 -13.78
N MET A 100 -3.52 -13.97 -13.42
CA MET A 100 -2.84 -12.81 -12.84
C MET A 100 -2.74 -11.63 -13.82
N SER A 101 -2.54 -11.91 -15.11
CA SER A 101 -2.54 -10.88 -16.15
C SER A 101 -3.89 -10.16 -16.25
N GLN A 102 -4.99 -10.89 -16.19
CA GLN A 102 -6.33 -10.30 -16.18
C GLN A 102 -6.60 -9.51 -14.88
N HIS A 103 -6.08 -10.00 -13.76
CA HIS A 103 -6.20 -9.31 -12.47
C HIS A 103 -5.45 -7.97 -12.46
N GLU A 104 -4.26 -7.92 -13.05
CA GLU A 104 -3.51 -6.66 -13.21
C GLU A 104 -4.31 -5.62 -14.01
N LEU A 105 -4.96 -6.02 -15.09
CA LEU A 105 -5.83 -5.14 -15.87
C LEU A 105 -7.01 -4.59 -15.05
N LEU A 106 -7.59 -5.40 -14.14
CA LEU A 106 -8.63 -4.93 -13.23
C LEU A 106 -8.10 -3.87 -12.27
N LYS A 107 -6.92 -4.08 -11.69
CA LYS A 107 -6.27 -3.09 -10.82
C LYS A 107 -5.93 -1.81 -11.58
N HIS A 108 -5.44 -1.92 -12.80
CA HIS A 108 -5.21 -0.74 -13.66
C HIS A 108 -6.50 0.05 -13.90
N GLY A 109 -7.58 -0.63 -14.23
CA GLY A 109 -8.90 -0.02 -14.38
C GLY A 109 -9.39 0.68 -13.11
N GLN A 110 -9.12 0.11 -11.94
CA GLN A 110 -9.45 0.68 -10.64
C GLN A 110 -8.67 1.97 -10.37
N VAL A 111 -7.36 1.97 -10.62
CA VAL A 111 -6.51 3.18 -10.54
C VAL A 111 -7.05 4.30 -11.43
N MET A 112 -7.33 4.00 -12.71
CA MET A 112 -7.86 5.00 -13.64
C MET A 112 -9.22 5.55 -13.18
N SER A 113 -10.07 4.70 -12.62
CA SER A 113 -11.36 5.12 -12.07
C SER A 113 -11.20 6.06 -10.89
N GLY A 114 -10.33 5.73 -9.97
CA GLY A 114 -10.07 6.56 -8.80
C GLY A 114 -9.41 7.89 -9.16
N ILE A 115 -8.47 7.93 -10.12
CA ILE A 115 -7.88 9.18 -10.62
C ILE A 115 -8.99 10.10 -11.17
N VAL A 116 -9.90 9.57 -11.97
CA VAL A 116 -11.01 10.37 -12.55
C VAL A 116 -11.93 10.90 -11.46
N VAL A 117 -12.32 10.08 -10.49
CA VAL A 117 -13.17 10.50 -9.35
C VAL A 117 -12.46 11.55 -8.52
N HIS A 118 -11.20 11.35 -8.20
CA HIS A 118 -10.40 12.34 -7.44
C HIS A 118 -10.28 13.67 -8.19
N LYS A 119 -9.96 13.65 -9.50
CA LYS A 119 -9.88 14.89 -10.31
C LYS A 119 -11.24 15.60 -10.43
N ALA A 120 -12.33 14.86 -10.53
CA ALA A 120 -13.68 15.44 -10.50
C ALA A 120 -13.96 16.13 -9.16
N ALA A 121 -13.55 15.54 -8.06
CA ALA A 121 -13.70 16.12 -6.73
C ALA A 121 -12.88 17.40 -6.52
N GLN A 122 -11.69 17.50 -7.11
CA GLN A 122 -10.83 18.69 -7.00
C GLN A 122 -11.47 19.98 -7.55
N ILE A 123 -12.37 19.85 -8.52
CA ILE A 123 -13.10 20.97 -9.14
C ILE A 123 -14.54 21.12 -8.62
N ALA A 124 -14.95 20.24 -7.70
CA ALA A 124 -16.25 20.27 -7.04
C ALA A 124 -16.23 21.14 -5.77
N GLU A 125 -17.35 21.20 -5.08
CA GLU A 125 -17.51 21.85 -3.81
C GLU A 125 -16.63 21.22 -2.73
N ALA A 126 -16.30 22.00 -1.68
CA ALA A 126 -15.38 21.57 -0.63
C ALA A 126 -15.81 20.31 0.10
N ASP A 127 -17.12 20.12 0.33
CA ASP A 127 -17.70 18.94 0.96
C ASP A 127 -17.50 17.67 0.12
N ILE A 128 -17.70 17.74 -1.20
CA ILE A 128 -17.44 16.63 -2.12
C ILE A 128 -15.96 16.31 -2.17
N LYS A 129 -15.11 17.34 -2.24
CA LYS A 129 -13.66 17.16 -2.24
C LYS A 129 -13.20 16.44 -0.97
N GLU A 130 -13.67 16.86 0.19
CA GLU A 130 -13.28 16.27 1.48
C GLU A 130 -13.72 14.80 1.57
N THR A 131 -14.96 14.50 1.21
CA THR A 131 -15.52 13.14 1.22
C THR A 131 -14.77 12.17 0.28
N ILE A 132 -14.40 12.62 -0.92
CA ILE A 132 -13.76 11.76 -1.93
C ILE A 132 -12.24 11.63 -1.73
N THR A 133 -11.63 12.52 -0.97
CA THR A 133 -10.16 12.51 -0.80
C THR A 133 -9.58 11.16 -0.36
N PRO A 134 -10.23 10.32 0.49
CA PRO A 134 -9.69 8.99 0.85
C PRO A 134 -9.47 8.04 -0.34
N ILE A 135 -10.12 8.28 -1.49
CA ILE A 135 -9.89 7.51 -2.73
C ILE A 135 -8.43 7.63 -3.21
N HIS A 136 -7.73 8.70 -2.84
CA HIS A 136 -6.31 8.85 -3.16
C HIS A 136 -5.47 7.70 -2.57
N THR A 137 -5.76 7.29 -1.33
CA THR A 137 -5.11 6.15 -0.69
C THR A 137 -5.36 4.86 -1.47
N VAL A 138 -6.62 4.58 -1.83
CA VAL A 138 -6.98 3.40 -2.65
C VAL A 138 -6.22 3.39 -3.98
N ASN A 139 -6.07 4.56 -4.62
CA ASN A 139 -5.31 4.67 -5.87
C ASN A 139 -3.82 4.40 -5.67
N PHE A 140 -3.25 4.94 -4.61
CA PHE A 140 -1.84 4.76 -4.30
C PHE A 140 -1.53 3.27 -4.07
N GLU A 141 -2.32 2.58 -3.24
CA GLU A 141 -2.18 1.15 -2.96
C GLU A 141 -2.32 0.30 -4.23
N ASN A 142 -3.37 0.54 -5.04
CA ASN A 142 -3.53 -0.20 -6.29
C ASN A 142 -2.36 0.01 -7.26
N ARG A 143 -1.73 1.20 -7.29
CA ARG A 143 -0.51 1.42 -8.08
C ARG A 143 0.69 0.65 -7.54
N ALA A 144 0.85 0.61 -6.21
CA ALA A 144 1.89 -0.19 -5.58
C ALA A 144 1.72 -1.69 -5.87
N HIS A 145 0.47 -2.19 -5.80
CA HIS A 145 0.14 -3.57 -6.17
C HIS A 145 0.43 -3.86 -7.65
N GLN A 146 0.23 -2.91 -8.57
CA GLN A 146 0.60 -3.08 -9.97
C GLN A 146 2.11 -3.31 -10.14
N GLU A 147 2.97 -2.59 -9.40
CA GLU A 147 4.41 -2.83 -9.46
C GLU A 147 4.78 -4.24 -8.93
N GLN A 148 4.12 -4.70 -7.86
CA GLN A 148 4.31 -6.06 -7.36
C GLN A 148 3.79 -7.12 -8.36
N LEU A 149 2.62 -6.90 -8.95
CA LEU A 149 2.06 -7.81 -9.96
C LEU A 149 2.94 -7.93 -11.20
N LYS A 150 3.61 -6.86 -11.64
CA LYS A 150 4.61 -6.93 -12.72
C LYS A 150 5.70 -7.95 -12.39
N GLY A 151 6.25 -7.90 -11.16
CA GLY A 151 7.25 -8.88 -10.72
C GLY A 151 6.70 -10.31 -10.69
N ILE A 152 5.48 -10.51 -10.19
CA ILE A 152 4.80 -11.82 -10.21
C ILE A 152 4.63 -12.33 -11.65
N LEU A 153 4.18 -11.48 -12.56
CA LEU A 153 3.97 -11.83 -13.97
C LEU A 153 5.28 -12.15 -14.69
N GLU A 154 6.37 -11.43 -14.39
CA GLU A 154 7.69 -11.78 -14.93
C GLU A 154 8.12 -13.17 -14.47
N VAL A 155 7.89 -13.54 -13.20
CA VAL A 155 8.21 -14.87 -12.68
C VAL A 155 7.36 -15.95 -13.33
N LEU A 156 6.05 -15.80 -13.27
CA LEU A 156 5.12 -16.80 -13.80
C LEU A 156 5.24 -16.95 -15.32
N GLY A 157 5.31 -15.83 -16.05
CA GLY A 157 5.42 -15.83 -17.49
C GLY A 157 6.74 -16.42 -17.98
N THR A 158 7.87 -16.14 -17.32
CA THR A 158 9.15 -16.75 -17.66
C THR A 158 9.11 -18.27 -17.46
N ARG A 159 8.54 -18.75 -16.36
CA ARG A 159 8.38 -20.18 -16.10
C ARG A 159 7.49 -20.84 -17.15
N GLU A 160 6.37 -20.21 -17.48
CA GLU A 160 5.42 -20.72 -18.49
C GLU A 160 6.06 -20.83 -19.87
N LEU A 161 6.74 -19.78 -20.31
CA LEU A 161 7.29 -19.71 -21.66
C LEU A 161 8.60 -20.49 -21.84
N THR A 162 9.38 -20.68 -20.81
CA THR A 162 10.75 -21.23 -20.91
C THR A 162 10.97 -22.48 -20.09
N GLY A 163 10.12 -22.77 -19.12
CA GLY A 163 10.33 -23.81 -18.10
C GLY A 163 11.49 -23.52 -17.14
N GLN A 164 11.99 -22.28 -17.11
CA GLN A 164 13.14 -21.87 -16.30
C GLN A 164 12.78 -20.72 -15.35
N GLU A 165 13.53 -20.61 -14.25
CA GLU A 165 13.43 -19.46 -13.36
C GLU A 165 13.96 -18.19 -14.05
N PRO A 166 13.34 -17.03 -13.81
CA PRO A 166 13.82 -15.77 -14.34
C PRO A 166 15.15 -15.36 -13.71
N GLU A 167 15.82 -14.39 -14.33
CA GLU A 167 17.04 -13.81 -13.78
C GLU A 167 16.81 -13.20 -12.39
N GLN A 168 17.83 -13.25 -11.55
CA GLN A 168 17.79 -12.62 -10.23
C GLN A 168 17.67 -11.09 -10.36
N GLY A 169 16.96 -10.46 -9.41
CA GLY A 169 16.83 -9.01 -9.33
C GLY A 169 15.47 -8.43 -9.72
N ILE A 170 14.48 -9.26 -10.09
CA ILE A 170 13.10 -8.80 -10.35
C ILE A 170 12.57 -8.00 -9.16
N TRP A 171 12.69 -8.55 -7.97
CA TRP A 171 12.16 -7.92 -6.76
C TRP A 171 12.91 -6.67 -6.35
N GLY A 172 14.20 -6.57 -6.67
CA GLY A 172 14.96 -5.31 -6.53
C GLY A 172 14.37 -4.20 -7.41
N ARG A 173 14.02 -4.50 -8.67
CA ARG A 173 13.36 -3.52 -9.56
C ARG A 173 11.97 -3.12 -9.06
N VAL A 174 11.20 -4.06 -8.50
CA VAL A 174 9.91 -3.76 -7.86
C VAL A 174 10.09 -2.82 -6.67
N GLN A 175 11.09 -3.04 -5.83
CA GLN A 175 11.42 -2.15 -4.72
C GLN A 175 11.84 -0.75 -5.18
N ASP A 176 12.67 -0.66 -6.21
CA ASP A 176 13.08 0.63 -6.79
C ASP A 176 11.87 1.41 -7.31
N ALA A 177 10.93 0.73 -7.97
CA ALA A 177 9.70 1.33 -8.46
C ALA A 177 8.80 1.83 -7.31
N LEU A 178 8.62 1.04 -6.25
CA LEU A 178 7.87 1.45 -5.06
C LEU A 178 8.53 2.65 -4.36
N SER A 179 9.86 2.63 -4.22
CA SER A 179 10.62 3.73 -3.64
C SER A 179 10.48 5.02 -4.46
N ALA A 180 10.47 4.92 -5.79
CA ALA A 180 10.26 6.06 -6.67
C ALA A 180 8.85 6.66 -6.54
N MET A 181 7.83 5.85 -6.27
CA MET A 181 6.46 6.30 -6.03
C MET A 181 6.35 7.16 -4.75
N THR A 182 7.13 6.85 -3.73
CA THR A 182 7.14 7.60 -2.46
C THR A 182 7.98 8.87 -2.50
N GLY A 183 8.80 9.05 -3.55
CA GLY A 183 9.74 10.16 -3.66
C GLY A 183 10.94 10.05 -2.71
N ALA A 184 11.17 8.89 -2.11
CA ALA A 184 12.29 8.64 -1.20
C ALA A 184 13.64 8.58 -1.92
N VAL A 185 13.66 8.28 -3.22
CA VAL A 185 14.85 8.35 -4.08
C VAL A 185 14.56 9.38 -5.17
N GLY A 186 15.12 10.57 -5.00
CA GLY A 186 14.87 11.70 -5.87
C GLY A 186 15.34 11.47 -7.30
N SER A 187 14.43 11.32 -8.24
CA SER A 187 14.65 11.75 -9.60
C SER A 187 13.64 12.83 -9.96
N ALA A 188 14.13 13.94 -10.48
CA ALA A 188 13.36 15.11 -10.89
C ALA A 188 12.38 14.83 -12.06
N VAL A 189 12.24 13.59 -12.49
CA VAL A 189 11.50 13.21 -13.72
C VAL A 189 10.04 12.86 -13.46
N THR A 190 9.62 12.59 -12.23
CA THR A 190 8.24 12.22 -11.89
C THR A 190 7.55 13.18 -10.90
N GLN A 191 7.85 14.47 -10.98
CA GLN A 191 7.03 15.48 -10.30
C GLN A 191 5.69 15.63 -11.04
N THR A 192 4.81 14.67 -10.86
CA THR A 192 3.42 14.81 -11.24
C THR A 192 2.69 15.63 -10.17
N SER A 193 1.61 16.31 -10.56
CA SER A 193 0.74 17.07 -9.66
C SER A 193 0.23 16.25 -8.46
N ASP A 194 0.34 14.93 -8.54
CA ASP A 194 -0.14 13.98 -7.53
C ASP A 194 0.73 13.94 -6.27
N GLN A 195 2.03 14.30 -6.34
CA GLN A 195 2.89 14.37 -5.15
C GLN A 195 2.52 15.48 -4.16
N LYS A 196 1.84 16.52 -4.64
CA LYS A 196 1.38 17.63 -3.78
C LYS A 196 0.13 17.28 -2.99
N ASP A 197 -0.60 16.25 -3.41
CA ASP A 197 -1.85 15.81 -2.78
C ASP A 197 -1.64 14.62 -1.83
N LEU A 198 -0.39 14.10 -1.69
CA LEU A 198 -0.07 13.00 -0.78
C LEU A 198 -0.31 13.39 0.66
N ARG A 199 -0.99 12.52 1.39
CA ARG A 199 -1.23 12.63 2.81
C ARG A 199 -0.22 11.81 3.59
N VAL A 200 -0.12 12.09 4.88
CA VAL A 200 0.80 11.37 5.75
C VAL A 200 0.52 9.85 5.75
N GLN A 201 -0.74 9.43 5.72
CA GLN A 201 -1.12 8.02 5.66
C GLN A 201 -0.60 7.32 4.40
N ASP A 202 -0.62 8.02 3.26
CA ASP A 202 -0.14 7.46 1.98
C ASP A 202 1.38 7.22 2.04
N VAL A 203 2.11 8.14 2.64
CA VAL A 203 3.57 8.03 2.78
C VAL A 203 3.94 6.93 3.78
N ILE A 204 3.26 6.87 4.92
CA ILE A 204 3.48 5.83 5.95
C ILE A 204 3.20 4.44 5.38
N ARG A 205 2.08 4.24 4.69
CA ARG A 205 1.76 2.95 4.05
C ARG A 205 2.81 2.49 3.05
N ALA A 206 3.31 3.41 2.24
CA ALA A 206 4.36 3.07 1.29
C ALA A 206 5.63 2.58 1.99
N ASP A 207 5.96 3.18 3.13
CA ASP A 207 7.07 2.70 3.95
C ASP A 207 6.78 1.31 4.53
N HIS A 208 5.57 1.07 5.03
CA HIS A 208 5.15 -0.25 5.51
C HIS A 208 5.28 -1.34 4.44
N GLN A 209 4.82 -1.07 3.22
CA GLN A 209 4.98 -2.01 2.10
C GLN A 209 6.45 -2.29 1.80
N ARG A 210 7.29 -1.26 1.79
CA ARG A 210 8.72 -1.42 1.56
C ARG A 210 9.37 -2.29 2.63
N VAL A 211 9.02 -2.07 3.91
CA VAL A 211 9.50 -2.87 5.03
C VAL A 211 9.07 -4.34 4.90
N ARG A 212 7.80 -4.59 4.59
CA ARG A 212 7.28 -5.96 4.36
C ARG A 212 8.04 -6.66 3.21
N THR A 213 8.27 -5.94 2.11
CA THR A 213 9.03 -6.47 0.97
C THR A 213 10.47 -6.83 1.37
N LEU A 214 11.18 -5.95 2.10
CA LEU A 214 12.55 -6.22 2.57
C LEU A 214 12.62 -7.43 3.49
N ILE A 215 11.70 -7.58 4.44
CA ILE A 215 11.60 -8.75 5.30
C ILE A 215 11.43 -10.03 4.46
N GLY A 216 10.60 -9.98 3.43
CA GLY A 216 10.43 -11.07 2.47
C GLY A 216 11.74 -11.43 1.75
N GLU A 217 12.44 -10.45 1.21
CA GLU A 217 13.72 -10.66 0.50
C GLU A 217 14.82 -11.24 1.41
N ILE A 218 14.91 -10.75 2.66
CA ILE A 218 15.85 -11.30 3.66
C ILE A 218 15.57 -12.80 3.92
N LYS A 219 14.29 -13.18 3.98
CA LYS A 219 13.91 -14.58 4.21
C LYS A 219 14.25 -15.50 3.03
N ARG A 220 14.08 -15.00 1.81
CA ARG A 220 14.17 -15.80 0.58
C ARG A 220 15.59 -16.01 0.08
N THR A 221 16.47 -15.01 0.27
CA THR A 221 17.82 -15.11 -0.27
C THR A 221 18.68 -16.09 0.53
N ASP A 222 19.37 -16.98 -0.20
CA ASP A 222 20.39 -17.86 0.36
C ASP A 222 21.81 -17.27 0.28
N ASP A 223 21.96 -16.08 -0.32
CA ASP A 223 23.21 -15.35 -0.40
C ASP A 223 23.40 -14.49 0.84
N ALA A 224 24.44 -14.78 1.62
CA ALA A 224 24.76 -14.09 2.86
C ALA A 224 25.02 -12.60 2.67
N SER A 225 25.67 -12.20 1.57
CA SER A 225 25.96 -10.79 1.25
C SER A 225 24.70 -10.01 0.94
N LYS A 226 23.81 -10.58 0.12
CA LYS A 226 22.52 -9.97 -0.20
C LYS A 226 21.61 -9.89 1.03
N ARG A 227 21.61 -10.95 1.85
CA ARG A 227 20.82 -10.94 3.09
C ARG A 227 21.28 -9.84 4.03
N GLN A 228 22.58 -9.61 4.14
CA GLN A 228 23.14 -8.50 4.92
C GLN A 228 22.74 -7.15 4.32
N GLU A 229 22.87 -6.99 3.00
CA GLU A 229 22.50 -5.75 2.29
C GLU A 229 21.02 -5.40 2.52
N TYR A 230 20.12 -6.37 2.36
CA TYR A 230 18.69 -6.15 2.60
C TYR A 230 18.39 -5.86 4.08
N PHE A 231 19.12 -6.49 5.00
CA PHE A 231 18.97 -6.22 6.41
C PHE A 231 19.46 -4.81 6.78
N ASP A 232 20.59 -4.37 6.24
CA ASP A 232 21.11 -3.02 6.48
C ASP A 232 20.12 -1.96 5.96
N GLN A 233 19.49 -2.23 4.84
CA GLN A 233 18.43 -1.38 4.30
C GLN A 233 17.17 -1.41 5.17
N LEU A 234 16.70 -2.58 5.60
CA LEU A 234 15.58 -2.73 6.53
C LEU A 234 15.82 -1.97 7.83
N TYR A 235 17.01 -2.11 8.39
CA TYR A 235 17.43 -1.39 9.59
C TYR A 235 17.33 0.12 9.41
N SER A 236 17.93 0.63 8.34
CA SER A 236 17.90 2.06 8.03
C SER A 236 16.47 2.57 7.84
N ASP A 237 15.68 1.87 7.05
CA ASP A 237 14.31 2.28 6.71
C ASP A 237 13.41 2.30 7.94
N LEU A 238 13.44 1.26 8.78
CA LEU A 238 12.63 1.19 10.00
C LEU A 238 13.03 2.25 11.01
N ILE A 239 14.32 2.45 11.27
CA ILE A 239 14.79 3.47 12.22
C ILE A 239 14.38 4.87 11.75
N VAL A 240 14.59 5.19 10.47
CA VAL A 240 14.21 6.49 9.90
C VAL A 240 12.70 6.70 9.94
N HIS A 241 11.92 5.68 9.61
CA HIS A 241 10.47 5.71 9.64
C HIS A 241 9.95 5.97 11.06
N SER A 242 10.35 5.13 12.03
CA SER A 242 9.96 5.25 13.43
C SER A 242 10.30 6.63 14.01
N LYS A 243 11.52 7.11 13.79
CA LYS A 243 11.92 8.44 14.29
C LYS A 243 11.17 9.58 13.62
N ALA A 244 10.77 9.44 12.35
CA ALA A 244 9.95 10.45 11.69
C ALA A 244 8.52 10.49 12.25
N GLU A 245 7.92 9.35 12.59
CA GLU A 245 6.61 9.28 13.25
C GLU A 245 6.66 9.87 14.66
N GLU A 246 7.64 9.49 15.46
CA GLU A 246 7.87 10.03 16.80
C GLU A 246 8.02 11.57 16.79
N GLN A 247 8.63 12.14 15.76
CA GLN A 247 8.87 13.58 15.67
C GLN A 247 7.70 14.37 15.06
N VAL A 248 6.97 13.78 14.10
CA VAL A 248 5.99 14.51 13.30
C VAL A 248 4.56 14.08 13.56
N VAL A 249 4.30 12.78 13.63
CA VAL A 249 2.93 12.24 13.65
C VAL A 249 2.42 12.11 15.07
N TYR A 250 3.08 11.34 15.90
CA TYR A 250 2.60 11.01 17.26
C TYR A 250 2.34 12.22 18.14
N PRO A 251 3.20 13.29 18.16
CA PRO A 251 2.91 14.48 18.95
C PRO A 251 1.63 15.21 18.51
N LYS A 252 1.30 15.15 17.22
CA LYS A 252 0.13 15.84 16.65
C LYS A 252 -1.17 15.07 16.88
N ILE A 253 -1.11 13.74 16.95
CA ILE A 253 -2.29 12.89 17.12
C ILE A 253 -2.64 12.61 18.59
N LYS A 254 -1.68 12.73 19.51
CA LYS A 254 -1.81 12.38 20.93
C LYS A 254 -3.08 12.90 21.58
N SER A 255 -3.49 14.12 21.26
CA SER A 255 -4.64 14.80 21.85
C SER A 255 -6.00 14.17 21.49
N PHE A 256 -6.12 13.54 20.33
CA PHE A 256 -7.37 12.96 19.84
C PHE A 256 -7.31 11.44 19.63
N PHE A 257 -6.12 10.88 19.44
CA PHE A 257 -5.92 9.43 19.38
C PHE A 257 -5.87 8.81 20.77
N GLY A 258 -5.45 9.59 21.76
CA GLY A 258 -5.36 9.21 23.16
C GLY A 258 -3.93 8.91 23.60
N GLU A 259 -3.63 9.26 24.86
CA GLU A 259 -2.28 9.12 25.43
C GLU A 259 -1.84 7.66 25.52
N SER A 260 -2.75 6.75 25.94
CA SER A 260 -2.46 5.32 26.05
C SER A 260 -2.15 4.68 24.71
N ASN A 261 -3.00 4.94 23.67
CA ASN A 261 -2.80 4.40 22.34
C ASN A 261 -1.50 4.92 21.71
N THR A 262 -1.21 6.21 21.90
CA THR A 262 0.05 6.79 21.41
C THR A 262 1.27 6.19 22.13
N GLN A 263 1.16 5.91 23.44
CA GLN A 263 2.25 5.28 24.18
C GLN A 263 2.51 3.84 23.70
N GLU A 264 1.47 3.10 23.37
CA GLU A 264 1.58 1.74 22.82
C GLU A 264 2.39 1.74 21.50
N LEU A 265 2.13 2.70 20.59
CA LEU A 265 2.91 2.86 19.37
C LEU A 265 4.40 3.14 19.66
N TYR A 266 4.72 3.98 20.65
CA TYR A 266 6.10 4.22 21.06
C TYR A 266 6.77 2.95 21.63
N ASP A 267 6.04 2.17 22.42
CA ASP A 267 6.57 0.95 23.06
C ASP A 267 6.86 -0.13 22.02
N GLU A 268 6.00 -0.29 20.99
CA GLU A 268 6.20 -1.19 19.86
C GLU A 268 7.42 -0.80 19.01
N GLN A 269 7.57 0.49 18.71
CA GLN A 269 8.76 0.98 18.00
C GLN A 269 10.05 0.78 18.79
N ALA A 270 10.00 0.96 20.11
CA ALA A 270 11.15 0.67 20.98
C ALA A 270 11.48 -0.84 21.00
N GLU A 271 10.50 -1.74 20.89
CA GLU A 271 10.73 -3.18 20.73
C GLU A 271 11.41 -3.47 19.39
N LEU A 272 10.92 -2.88 18.28
CA LEU A 272 11.52 -3.03 16.95
C LEU A 272 12.97 -2.56 16.94
N GLU A 273 13.26 -1.38 17.48
CA GLU A 273 14.61 -0.84 17.54
C GLU A 273 15.56 -1.77 18.29
N ARG A 274 15.12 -2.35 19.42
CA ARG A 274 15.91 -3.34 20.19
C ARG A 274 16.19 -4.59 19.38
N LEU A 275 15.17 -5.17 18.74
CA LEU A 275 15.32 -6.37 17.92
C LEU A 275 16.30 -6.15 16.76
N LEU A 276 16.17 -5.02 16.08
CA LEU A 276 17.05 -4.67 14.97
C LEU A 276 18.50 -4.46 15.42
N ASN A 277 18.71 -3.78 16.56
CA ASN A 277 20.06 -3.60 17.13
C ASN A 277 20.70 -4.92 17.55
N ASP A 278 19.93 -5.84 18.13
CA ASP A 278 20.40 -7.18 18.46
C ASP A 278 20.84 -7.94 17.20
N MET A 279 20.07 -7.82 16.11
CA MET A 279 20.36 -8.53 14.85
C MET A 279 21.63 -8.07 14.16
N ARG A 280 22.04 -6.80 14.32
CA ARG A 280 23.27 -6.24 13.70
C ARG A 280 24.55 -7.01 14.03
N ASN A 281 24.60 -7.68 15.17
CA ASN A 281 25.77 -8.41 15.63
C ASN A 281 25.70 -9.91 15.32
N LEU A 282 24.64 -10.37 14.64
CA LEU A 282 24.46 -11.78 14.30
C LEU A 282 24.90 -12.05 12.86
N SER A 283 25.34 -13.28 12.62
CA SER A 283 25.52 -13.74 11.24
C SER A 283 24.17 -13.81 10.53
N PRO A 284 24.03 -13.21 9.33
CA PRO A 284 22.76 -13.23 8.58
C PRO A 284 22.27 -14.65 8.25
N MET A 285 23.18 -15.64 8.25
CA MET A 285 22.86 -17.05 7.96
C MET A 285 22.55 -17.87 9.21
N SER A 286 22.59 -17.28 10.41
CA SER A 286 22.33 -18.01 11.65
C SER A 286 20.84 -18.23 11.89
N GLU A 287 20.50 -19.33 12.56
CA GLU A 287 19.12 -19.61 13.00
C GLU A 287 18.61 -18.52 13.96
N GLU A 288 19.50 -17.96 14.79
CA GLU A 288 19.16 -16.88 15.73
C GLU A 288 18.73 -15.60 14.96
N PHE A 289 19.47 -15.23 13.89
CA PHE A 289 19.09 -14.12 13.02
C PHE A 289 17.70 -14.33 12.43
N MET A 290 17.43 -15.50 11.86
CA MET A 290 16.14 -15.84 11.28
C MET A 290 15.00 -15.88 12.32
N GLY A 291 15.29 -16.35 13.53
CA GLY A 291 14.34 -16.30 14.65
C GLY A 291 13.96 -14.87 15.03
N LYS A 292 14.95 -13.97 15.13
CA LYS A 292 14.71 -12.55 15.41
C LYS A 292 14.00 -11.85 14.24
N LEU A 293 14.34 -12.16 12.99
CA LEU A 293 13.65 -11.63 11.82
C LEU A 293 12.15 -11.99 11.81
N ASN A 294 11.81 -13.23 12.16
CA ASN A 294 10.40 -13.62 12.28
C ASN A 294 9.69 -12.83 13.39
N ARG A 295 10.37 -12.54 14.51
CA ARG A 295 9.81 -11.67 15.56
C ARG A 295 9.63 -10.23 15.07
N VAL A 296 10.61 -9.68 14.32
CA VAL A 296 10.48 -8.36 13.67
C VAL A 296 9.25 -8.34 12.75
N ARG A 297 9.05 -9.37 11.92
CA ARG A 297 7.88 -9.49 11.04
C ARG A 297 6.56 -9.44 11.82
N GLU A 298 6.46 -10.16 12.93
CA GLU A 298 5.25 -10.16 13.77
C GLU A 298 4.97 -8.77 14.35
N VAL A 299 5.98 -8.14 14.97
CA VAL A 299 5.82 -6.82 15.58
C VAL A 299 5.48 -5.77 14.51
N VAL A 300 6.17 -5.79 13.35
CA VAL A 300 5.84 -4.90 12.23
C VAL A 300 4.41 -5.10 11.77
N ARG A 301 3.95 -6.35 11.60
CA ARG A 301 2.58 -6.62 11.17
C ARG A 301 1.55 -6.06 12.15
N ASP A 302 1.72 -6.30 13.45
CA ASP A 302 0.77 -5.90 14.47
C ASP A 302 0.75 -4.36 14.60
N HIS A 303 1.93 -3.74 14.64
CA HIS A 303 2.13 -2.29 14.66
C HIS A 303 1.51 -1.58 13.43
N THR A 304 1.86 -2.02 12.23
CA THR A 304 1.32 -1.40 11.01
C THR A 304 -0.19 -1.60 10.89
N THR A 305 -0.73 -2.70 11.41
CA THR A 305 -2.18 -2.93 11.42
C THR A 305 -2.88 -1.95 12.35
N ASP A 306 -2.35 -1.72 13.55
CA ASP A 306 -2.95 -0.78 14.49
C ASP A 306 -2.91 0.66 13.96
N GLU A 307 -1.79 1.06 13.37
CA GLU A 307 -1.68 2.38 12.74
C GLU A 307 -2.66 2.55 11.57
N GLU A 308 -2.69 1.60 10.64
CA GLU A 308 -3.50 1.71 9.42
C GLU A 308 -5.01 1.63 9.71
N VAL A 309 -5.42 0.87 10.72
CA VAL A 309 -6.84 0.74 11.11
C VAL A 309 -7.26 1.87 12.05
N ASN A 310 -6.54 2.08 13.15
CA ASN A 310 -6.96 2.93 14.24
C ASN A 310 -6.41 4.36 14.12
N MET A 311 -5.08 4.50 13.98
CA MET A 311 -4.43 5.81 13.89
C MET A 311 -4.87 6.57 12.63
N PHE A 312 -4.87 5.94 11.46
CA PHE A 312 -5.28 6.59 10.21
C PHE A 312 -6.76 7.00 10.22
N ALA A 313 -7.64 6.16 10.81
CA ALA A 313 -9.04 6.54 10.99
C ALA A 313 -9.19 7.78 11.88
N SER A 314 -8.40 7.86 12.94
CA SER A 314 -8.39 9.01 13.86
C SER A 314 -7.86 10.27 13.18
N ILE A 315 -6.78 10.18 12.39
CA ILE A 315 -6.24 11.30 11.61
C ILE A 315 -7.28 11.81 10.62
N ARG A 316 -7.95 10.92 9.86
CA ARG A 316 -9.01 11.31 8.91
C ARG A 316 -10.16 12.05 9.57
N LYS A 317 -10.52 11.65 10.78
CA LYS A 317 -11.65 12.23 11.53
C LYS A 317 -11.34 13.60 12.13
N HIS A 318 -10.09 13.87 12.52
CA HIS A 318 -9.74 15.04 13.31
C HIS A 318 -8.80 16.04 12.61
N CYS A 319 -8.22 15.68 11.46
CA CYS A 319 -7.32 16.54 10.70
C CYS A 319 -7.91 16.89 9.34
N THR A 320 -7.84 18.16 8.95
CA THR A 320 -8.23 18.57 7.59
C THR A 320 -7.27 18.00 6.54
N SER A 321 -7.68 18.03 5.27
CA SER A 321 -6.83 17.59 4.16
C SER A 321 -5.50 18.34 4.13
N GLU A 322 -5.53 19.64 4.36
CA GLU A 322 -4.34 20.48 4.39
C GLU A 322 -3.39 20.09 5.54
N GLN A 323 -3.95 19.80 6.72
CA GLN A 323 -3.15 19.32 7.86
C GLN A 323 -2.49 17.96 7.58
N GLN A 324 -3.20 17.04 6.93
CA GLN A 324 -2.66 15.74 6.53
C GLN A 324 -1.55 15.87 5.47
N GLN A 325 -1.71 16.79 4.51
CA GLN A 325 -0.68 17.09 3.50
C GLN A 325 0.54 17.77 4.11
N GLN A 326 0.32 18.69 5.05
CA GLN A 326 1.41 19.33 5.79
C GLN A 326 2.21 18.30 6.60
N MET A 327 1.53 17.40 7.32
CA MET A 327 2.19 16.29 8.02
C MET A 327 3.01 15.41 7.07
N ALA A 328 2.48 15.10 5.87
CA ALA A 328 3.22 14.34 4.86
C ALA A 328 4.50 15.04 4.41
N THR A 329 4.44 16.36 4.24
CA THR A 329 5.60 17.16 3.85
C THR A 329 6.66 17.15 4.95
N GLU A 330 6.27 17.46 6.19
CA GLU A 330 7.16 17.45 7.34
C GLU A 330 7.77 16.06 7.58
N PHE A 331 6.97 15.00 7.48
CA PHE A 331 7.42 13.62 7.61
C PHE A 331 8.52 13.26 6.59
N LYS A 332 8.32 13.61 5.31
CA LYS A 332 9.32 13.40 4.25
C LYS A 332 10.60 14.22 4.49
N GLU A 333 10.48 15.44 4.97
CA GLU A 333 11.63 16.30 5.28
C GLU A 333 12.46 15.72 6.44
N VAL A 334 11.81 15.29 7.52
CA VAL A 334 12.47 14.62 8.65
C VAL A 334 13.14 13.33 8.23
N LYS A 335 12.46 12.48 7.43
CA LYS A 335 13.08 11.26 6.88
C LYS A 335 14.35 11.56 6.11
N LYS A 336 14.31 12.55 5.22
CA LYS A 336 15.49 12.95 4.44
C LYS A 336 16.65 13.42 5.32
N GLN A 337 16.37 14.18 6.38
CA GLN A 337 17.38 14.64 7.34
C GLN A 337 18.01 13.44 8.09
N LEU A 338 17.17 12.53 8.59
CA LEU A 338 17.63 11.32 9.30
C LEU A 338 18.45 10.41 8.40
N GLN A 339 18.04 10.19 7.15
CA GLN A 339 18.81 9.42 6.17
C GLN A 339 20.19 10.02 5.91
N THR A 340 20.27 11.35 5.79
CA THR A 340 21.55 12.04 5.62
C THR A 340 22.46 11.88 6.84
N GLN A 341 21.89 11.90 8.06
CA GLN A 341 22.65 11.68 9.30
C GLN A 341 23.16 10.25 9.45
N MET A 342 22.41 9.26 8.95
CA MET A 342 22.84 7.85 9.01
C MET A 342 23.89 7.50 7.94
N ALA A 343 23.96 8.26 6.86
CA ALA A 343 24.90 8.03 5.76
C ALA A 343 26.28 8.72 5.97
N GLY A 344 26.43 9.63 6.95
CA GLY A 344 27.66 10.36 7.29
C GLY A 344 28.33 9.80 8.51
#